data_fb4ba19dfb2a7b2fabd0a9f9a378a993
#
_entry.id   fb4ba19dfb2a7b2fabd0a9f9a378a993
#
_cell.length_a   1.000
_cell.length_b   1.000
_cell.length_c   1.000
_cell.angle_alpha   90.00
_cell.angle_beta   90.00
_cell.angle_gamma   90.00
#
_symmetry.space_group_name_H-M   'P 1'
#
loop_
_entity.id
_entity.type
_entity.pdbx_description
1 polymer ?
#
loop_
_entity_poly.entity_id
_entity_poly.type
_entity_poly.pdbx_seq_one_letter_code
_entity_poly.pdbx_strand_id
1 'polypeptide(L)'
;MKPKILLLDEPLSALDGVIKESIKNRIKTIAKEFHLTTVIVTHDPEEALTLSDRVLIVNEGRISQYSEPEQIVNAPRNDFVKNFILNQLEIKKNNIFTLFKNQLNIQPGKESLVT
;
A
#
# COMPACT_ATOMS: atom_id res chain seq x y z
N MET A 1 -9.49 -26.05 -16.52
CA MET A 1 -9.39 -25.62 -15.11
C MET A 1 -10.23 -24.38 -14.86
N LYS A 2 -11.12 -24.44 -13.90
CA LYS A 2 -11.98 -23.28 -13.61
C LYS A 2 -11.16 -22.24 -12.86
N PRO A 3 -11.18 -20.95 -13.27
CA PRO A 3 -10.51 -19.92 -12.51
C PRO A 3 -11.17 -19.75 -11.15
N LYS A 4 -10.35 -19.57 -10.11
CA LYS A 4 -10.83 -19.31 -8.76
C LYS A 4 -10.52 -17.87 -8.40
N ILE A 5 -11.52 -17.21 -7.82
CA ILE A 5 -11.39 -15.82 -7.39
C ILE A 5 -11.49 -15.76 -5.88
N LEU A 6 -10.52 -15.10 -5.27
CA LEU A 6 -10.51 -14.85 -3.84
C LEU A 6 -10.79 -13.37 -3.60
N LEU A 7 -11.84 -13.06 -2.86
CA LEU A 7 -12.20 -11.68 -2.53
C LEU A 7 -11.90 -11.42 -1.06
N LEU A 8 -11.06 -10.44 -0.79
CA LEU A 8 -10.69 -10.03 0.56
C LEU A 8 -11.07 -8.57 0.78
N ASP A 9 -11.87 -8.31 1.81
CA ASP A 9 -12.31 -6.96 2.15
C ASP A 9 -11.61 -6.51 3.42
N GLU A 10 -10.74 -5.51 3.30
CA GLU A 10 -9.95 -4.95 4.39
C GLU A 10 -9.23 -6.04 5.21
N PRO A 11 -8.47 -6.93 4.56
CA PRO A 11 -7.94 -8.10 5.24
C PRO A 11 -6.89 -7.79 6.30
N LEU A 12 -6.29 -6.61 6.26
CA LEU A 12 -5.16 -6.27 7.13
C LEU A 12 -5.45 -5.12 8.08
N SER A 13 -6.66 -4.58 8.07
CA SER A 13 -6.98 -3.33 8.77
C SER A 13 -6.85 -3.40 10.28
N ALA A 14 -7.03 -4.58 10.89
CA ALA A 14 -6.99 -4.75 12.33
C ALA A 14 -5.68 -5.36 12.83
N LEU A 15 -4.66 -5.46 11.98
CA LEU A 15 -3.42 -6.16 12.30
C LEU A 15 -2.27 -5.20 12.59
N ASP A 16 -1.37 -5.61 13.48
CA ASP A 16 -0.14 -4.88 13.78
C ASP A 16 0.90 -5.07 12.68
N GLY A 17 1.91 -4.19 12.64
CA GLY A 17 2.89 -4.13 11.59
C GLY A 17 3.58 -5.44 11.23
N VAL A 18 4.12 -6.16 12.24
CA VAL A 18 4.83 -7.41 11.99
C VAL A 18 3.88 -8.50 11.51
N ILE A 19 2.73 -8.62 12.17
CA ILE A 19 1.70 -9.60 11.79
C ILE A 19 1.16 -9.25 10.41
N LYS A 20 0.96 -7.98 10.14
CA LYS A 20 0.49 -7.48 8.86
C LYS A 20 1.40 -7.93 7.72
N GLU A 21 2.70 -7.76 7.87
CA GLU A 21 3.67 -8.18 6.86
C GLU A 21 3.66 -9.68 6.65
N SER A 22 3.57 -10.44 7.74
CA SER A 22 3.50 -11.89 7.66
C SER A 22 2.27 -12.35 6.87
N ILE A 23 1.11 -11.76 7.14
CA ILE A 23 -0.12 -12.10 6.44
C ILE A 23 -0.07 -11.69 4.97
N LYS A 24 0.50 -10.51 4.68
CA LYS A 24 0.68 -10.07 3.29
C LYS A 24 1.49 -11.09 2.48
N ASN A 25 2.60 -11.55 3.04
CA ASN A 25 3.43 -12.55 2.39
C ASN A 25 2.69 -13.87 2.19
N ARG A 26 1.88 -14.25 3.15
CA ARG A 26 1.09 -15.47 3.08
C ARG A 26 0.03 -15.39 1.98
N ILE A 27 -0.64 -14.25 1.86
CA ILE A 27 -1.62 -14.02 0.80
C ILE A 27 -0.96 -14.16 -0.56
N LYS A 28 0.21 -13.52 -0.75
CA LYS A 28 0.96 -13.60 -2.00
C LYS A 28 1.35 -15.04 -2.33
N THR A 29 1.83 -15.76 -1.34
CA THR A 29 2.26 -17.15 -1.52
C THR A 29 1.11 -18.05 -1.92
N ILE A 30 -0.01 -17.95 -1.24
CA ILE A 30 -1.19 -18.76 -1.52
C ILE A 30 -1.75 -18.43 -2.90
N ALA A 31 -1.85 -17.16 -3.24
CA ALA A 31 -2.36 -16.75 -4.54
C ALA A 31 -1.50 -17.31 -5.67
N LYS A 32 -0.19 -17.26 -5.51
CA LYS A 32 0.74 -17.78 -6.50
C LYS A 32 0.70 -19.31 -6.58
N GLU A 33 0.69 -19.98 -5.43
CA GLU A 33 0.71 -21.44 -5.36
C GLU A 33 -0.53 -22.06 -6.00
N PHE A 34 -1.70 -21.50 -5.74
CA PHE A 34 -2.97 -22.04 -6.23
C PHE A 34 -3.48 -21.32 -7.48
N HIS A 35 -2.69 -20.45 -8.06
CA HIS A 35 -3.06 -19.67 -9.26
C HIS A 35 -4.39 -18.94 -9.10
N LEU A 36 -4.57 -18.31 -7.94
CA LEU A 36 -5.80 -17.57 -7.63
C LEU A 36 -5.76 -16.17 -8.19
N THR A 37 -6.89 -15.72 -8.73
CA THR A 37 -7.11 -14.30 -8.96
C THR A 37 -7.65 -13.70 -7.67
N THR A 38 -6.90 -12.76 -7.10
CA THR A 38 -7.25 -12.17 -5.80
C THR A 38 -7.66 -10.74 -5.97
N VAL A 39 -8.81 -10.37 -5.40
CA VAL A 39 -9.28 -9.00 -5.35
C VAL A 39 -9.27 -8.54 -3.90
N ILE A 40 -8.54 -7.46 -3.64
CA ILE A 40 -8.39 -6.92 -2.29
C ILE A 40 -8.98 -5.52 -2.26
N VAL A 41 -9.92 -5.28 -1.35
CA VAL A 41 -10.50 -3.97 -1.12
C VAL A 41 -9.83 -3.36 0.11
N THR A 42 -9.25 -2.18 -0.03
CA THR A 42 -8.55 -1.53 1.07
C THR A 42 -8.61 -0.01 0.93
N HIS A 43 -8.53 0.67 2.07
CA HIS A 43 -8.40 2.13 2.13
C HIS A 43 -6.93 2.55 2.28
N ASP A 44 -6.02 1.59 2.40
CA ASP A 44 -4.61 1.88 2.60
C ASP A 44 -3.85 1.81 1.27
N PRO A 45 -3.39 2.96 0.74
CA PRO A 45 -2.65 2.97 -0.52
C PRO A 45 -1.38 2.11 -0.49
N GLU A 46 -0.71 2.04 0.65
CA GLU A 46 0.50 1.23 0.77
C GLU A 46 0.21 -0.24 0.56
N GLU A 47 -0.88 -0.75 1.17
CA GLU A 47 -1.30 -2.13 0.94
C GLU A 47 -1.58 -2.38 -0.54
N ALA A 48 -2.34 -1.49 -1.15
CA ALA A 48 -2.70 -1.63 -2.55
C ALA A 48 -1.46 -1.64 -3.44
N LEU A 49 -0.54 -0.71 -3.21
CA LEU A 49 0.65 -0.56 -4.05
C LEU A 49 1.66 -1.68 -3.85
N THR A 50 1.75 -2.25 -2.66
CA THR A 50 2.76 -3.27 -2.36
C THR A 50 2.26 -4.69 -2.50
N LEU A 51 0.96 -4.91 -2.41
CA LEU A 51 0.39 -6.25 -2.41
C LEU A 51 -0.19 -6.67 -3.76
N SER A 52 -0.52 -5.72 -4.61
CA SER A 52 -1.29 -5.97 -5.83
C SER A 52 -0.44 -5.85 -7.08
N ASP A 53 -0.79 -6.63 -8.11
CA ASP A 53 -0.21 -6.50 -9.43
C ASP A 53 -0.80 -5.33 -10.20
N ARG A 54 -2.07 -5.04 -9.94
CA ARG A 54 -2.77 -3.89 -10.50
C ARG A 54 -3.66 -3.26 -9.44
N VAL A 55 -3.79 -1.94 -9.50
CA VAL A 55 -4.56 -1.18 -8.53
C VAL A 55 -5.66 -0.40 -9.24
N LEU A 56 -6.87 -0.51 -8.72
CA LEU A 56 -8.02 0.25 -9.17
C LEU A 56 -8.34 1.32 -8.12
N ILE A 57 -8.25 2.57 -8.52
CA ILE A 57 -8.57 3.70 -7.64
C ILE A 57 -9.94 4.24 -7.99
N VAL A 58 -10.82 4.29 -7.00
CA VAL A 58 -12.20 4.76 -7.17
C VAL A 58 -12.40 6.03 -6.36
N ASN A 59 -13.03 7.03 -6.96
CA ASN A 59 -13.35 8.28 -6.31
C ASN A 59 -14.79 8.67 -6.68
N GLU A 60 -15.63 8.87 -5.67
CA GLU A 60 -17.04 9.25 -5.84
C GLU A 60 -17.78 8.35 -6.82
N GLY A 61 -17.58 7.04 -6.67
CA GLY A 61 -18.25 6.04 -7.50
C GLY A 61 -17.72 5.91 -8.91
N ARG A 62 -16.63 6.61 -9.24
CA ARG A 62 -16.02 6.57 -10.57
C ARG A 62 -14.60 6.05 -10.51
N ILE A 63 -14.19 5.38 -11.56
CA ILE A 63 -12.82 4.88 -11.69
C ILE A 63 -11.91 6.06 -12.02
N SER A 64 -10.93 6.32 -11.13
CA SER A 64 -9.93 7.36 -11.36
C SER A 64 -8.74 6.85 -12.14
N GLN A 65 -8.29 5.63 -11.81
CA GLN A 65 -7.18 5.02 -12.51
C GLN A 65 -7.17 3.51 -12.26
N TYR A 66 -6.75 2.76 -13.28
CA TYR A 66 -6.51 1.32 -13.15
C TYR A 66 -5.19 1.01 -13.83
N SER A 67 -4.16 0.75 -13.05
CA SER A 67 -2.79 0.61 -13.56
C SER A 67 -1.95 -0.24 -12.63
N GLU A 68 -0.76 -0.60 -13.08
CA GLU A 68 0.24 -1.20 -12.22
C GLU A 68 0.71 -0.19 -11.17
N PRO A 69 1.15 -0.64 -9.98
CA PRO A 69 1.59 0.27 -8.92
C PRO A 69 2.62 1.29 -9.38
N GLU A 70 3.58 0.87 -10.17
CA GLU A 70 4.62 1.77 -10.67
C GLU A 70 4.04 2.93 -11.47
N GLN A 71 3.06 2.66 -12.31
CA GLN A 71 2.41 3.69 -13.12
C GLN A 71 1.59 4.66 -12.27
N ILE A 72 0.99 4.16 -11.20
CA ILE A 72 0.22 5.03 -10.30
C ILE A 72 1.13 6.02 -9.60
N VAL A 73 2.30 5.57 -9.19
CA VAL A 73 3.27 6.44 -8.50
C VAL A 73 3.95 7.39 -9.47
N ASN A 74 4.37 6.91 -10.64
CA ASN A 74 5.18 7.69 -11.57
C ASN A 74 4.36 8.48 -12.58
N ALA A 75 3.15 8.03 -12.89
CA ALA A 75 2.29 8.66 -13.89
C ALA A 75 0.83 8.69 -13.43
N PRO A 76 0.52 9.38 -12.31
CA PRO A 76 -0.86 9.48 -11.86
C PRO A 76 -1.73 10.16 -12.90
N ARG A 77 -2.91 9.60 -13.12
CA ARG A 77 -3.78 10.06 -14.20
C ARG A 77 -4.36 11.45 -13.98
N ASN A 78 -4.61 11.81 -12.72
CA ASN A 78 -5.20 13.10 -12.39
C ASN A 78 -4.70 13.58 -11.03
N ASP A 79 -5.10 14.80 -10.66
CA ASP A 79 -4.65 15.42 -9.42
C ASP A 79 -5.17 14.67 -8.19
N PHE A 80 -6.36 14.09 -8.27
CA PHE A 80 -6.88 13.32 -7.15
C PHE A 80 -5.97 12.14 -6.82
N VAL A 81 -5.57 11.37 -7.81
CA VAL A 81 -4.68 10.22 -7.62
C VAL A 81 -3.34 10.67 -7.08
N LYS A 82 -2.77 11.70 -7.69
CA LYS A 82 -1.48 12.24 -7.27
C LYS A 82 -1.51 12.69 -5.81
N ASN A 83 -2.48 13.51 -5.44
CA ASN A 83 -2.57 14.05 -4.09
C ASN A 83 -2.91 12.98 -3.06
N PHE A 84 -3.79 12.05 -3.42
CA PHE A 84 -4.17 10.96 -2.52
C PHE A 84 -2.96 10.11 -2.14
N ILE A 85 -2.18 9.68 -3.13
CA ILE A 85 -0.99 8.87 -2.90
C ILE A 85 0.08 9.65 -2.16
N LEU A 86 0.35 10.89 -2.60
CA LEU A 86 1.40 11.70 -1.97
C LEU A 86 1.07 12.03 -0.51
N ASN A 87 -0.17 12.40 -0.23
CA ASN A 87 -0.57 12.75 1.13
C ASN A 87 -0.40 11.56 2.08
N GLN A 88 -0.80 10.37 1.65
CA GLN A 88 -0.66 9.18 2.48
C GLN A 88 0.80 8.83 2.73
N LEU A 89 1.64 8.91 1.70
CA LEU A 89 3.06 8.61 1.83
C LEU A 89 3.78 9.64 2.69
N GLU A 90 3.43 10.92 2.56
CA GLU A 90 4.00 11.98 3.39
C GLU A 90 3.64 11.82 4.85
N ILE A 91 2.39 11.50 5.16
CA ILE A 91 1.95 11.28 6.54
C ILE A 91 2.77 10.16 7.17
N LYS A 92 2.94 9.05 6.46
CA LYS A 92 3.71 7.92 6.96
C LYS A 92 5.18 8.27 7.16
N LYS A 93 5.75 8.98 6.19
CA LYS A 93 7.15 9.43 6.29
C LYS A 93 7.35 10.33 7.50
N ASN A 94 6.47 11.29 7.70
CA ASN A 94 6.57 12.21 8.84
C ASN A 94 6.42 11.49 10.17
N ASN A 95 5.53 10.53 10.25
CA ASN A 95 5.33 9.75 11.47
C ASN A 95 6.58 8.94 11.81
N ILE A 96 7.18 8.30 10.83
CA ILE A 96 8.41 7.54 11.02
C ILE A 96 9.55 8.45 11.45
N PHE A 97 9.69 9.59 10.80
CA PHE A 97 10.72 10.57 11.11
C PHE A 97 10.60 11.06 12.55
N THR A 98 9.39 11.36 12.98
CA THR A 98 9.11 11.80 14.35
C THR A 98 9.48 10.74 15.37
N LEU A 99 9.15 9.48 15.10
CA LEU A 99 9.53 8.38 15.97
C LEU A 99 11.04 8.24 16.13
N PHE A 100 11.77 8.35 15.02
CA PHE A 100 13.22 8.30 15.05
C PHE A 100 13.80 9.43 15.88
N LYS A 101 13.32 10.65 15.71
CA LYS A 101 13.77 11.79 16.49
C LYS A 101 13.57 11.59 17.98
N ASN A 102 12.40 11.08 18.37
CA ASN A 102 12.05 10.92 19.77
C ASN A 102 12.82 9.78 20.43
N GLN A 103 13.01 8.67 19.74
CA GLN A 103 13.67 7.50 20.31
C GLN A 103 15.19 7.61 20.32
N LEU A 104 15.76 8.12 19.26
CA LEU A 104 17.21 8.13 19.10
C LEU A 104 17.84 9.45 19.52
N ASN A 105 17.03 10.44 19.88
CA ASN A 105 17.50 11.77 20.24
C ASN A 105 18.50 12.29 19.21
N ILE A 106 18.13 12.15 17.94
CA ILE A 106 19.01 12.49 16.83
C ILE A 106 19.22 13.99 16.77
N GLN A 107 20.48 14.40 16.66
CA GLN A 107 20.84 15.79 16.53
C GLN A 107 20.64 16.27 15.09
N PRO A 108 20.31 17.56 14.91
CA PRO A 108 20.24 18.13 13.57
C PRO A 108 21.53 17.85 12.80
N GLY A 109 21.38 17.42 11.57
CA GLY A 109 22.52 17.11 10.71
C GLY A 109 22.84 15.63 10.58
N LYS A 110 22.17 14.78 11.35
CA LYS A 110 22.38 13.32 11.27
C LYS A 110 21.15 12.59 10.75
N GLU A 111 20.30 13.28 10.09
CA GLU A 111 19.03 12.77 9.61
C GLU A 111 19.14 11.93 8.34
N SER A 112 20.35 11.82 7.81
CA SER A 112 20.60 11.00 6.62
C SER A 112 20.19 9.53 6.80
N LEU A 113 19.99 9.10 8.03
CA LEU A 113 19.57 7.74 8.31
C LEU A 113 18.18 7.41 7.77
N VAL A 114 17.40 8.42 7.43
CA VAL A 114 16.00 8.25 7.09
C VAL A 114 15.77 8.20 5.58
N THR A 115 16.77 8.40 4.79
CA THR A 115 16.65 8.43 3.32
C THR A 115 16.34 7.08 2.66
#